data_85d8365a6a95d7c92979fd03891c92de
#
_entry.id   85d8365a6a95d7c92979fd03891c92de
#
_cell.length_a   1.000
_cell.length_b   1.000
_cell.length_c   1.000
_cell.angle_alpha   90.00
_cell.angle_beta   90.00
_cell.angle_gamma   90.00
#
_symmetry.space_group_name_H-M   'P 1'
#
loop_
_entity.id
_entity.type
_entity.pdbx_description
1 polymer ?
#
loop_
_entity_poly.entity_id
_entity_poly.type
_entity_poly.pdbx_seq_one_letter_code
_entity_poly.pdbx_strand_id
1 'polypeptide(L)'
;GNGSNTELSKKWLKIAYEAADAVIESKTFELFKPSDLVIEGDEGAAYRYLFILENEKSNPAGLNKSANKEYIFSRRHDTTLAPIGINITEGRFNNALYVTRKLANMYLQKSTGLPIDISKWNYATKNSEYFDRDNRMTSIMMVDGGFYFSSNGGRYRRTWLGDAAEIKEAGVTAHNAAGGTGYRCRKWCSEREVENRKEGYDYPIIRYAEVLLNYAEAKFEYDDNILDPDLDKSLNLVRLRVNPTMPKLSNGLLRGTGTNMRTEIRRERTVELIDECF
;
A
#
# COMPACT_ATOMS: atom_id res chain seq x y z
N GLY A 1 8.92 -33.28 -19.04
CA GLY A 1 7.90 -32.32 -19.37
C GLY A 1 6.80 -32.39 -18.36
N ASN A 2 6.73 -31.42 -17.43
CA ASN A 2 5.57 -31.26 -16.56
C ASN A 2 4.45 -30.65 -17.40
N GLY A 3 3.62 -31.49 -18.02
CA GLY A 3 2.36 -31.07 -18.57
C GLY A 3 1.52 -30.46 -17.44
N SER A 4 1.27 -29.15 -17.49
CA SER A 4 0.32 -28.53 -16.57
C SER A 4 -1.02 -29.24 -16.77
N ASN A 5 -1.57 -29.83 -15.70
CA ASN A 5 -2.91 -30.43 -15.75
C ASN A 5 -3.93 -29.28 -15.82
N THR A 6 -4.27 -28.88 -17.05
CA THR A 6 -5.13 -27.74 -17.33
C THR A 6 -6.51 -27.88 -16.65
N GLU A 7 -7.06 -29.10 -16.55
CA GLU A 7 -8.33 -29.34 -15.87
C GLU A 7 -8.23 -29.11 -14.36
N LEU A 8 -7.16 -29.63 -13.75
CA LEU A 8 -6.91 -29.43 -12.33
C LEU A 8 -6.67 -27.95 -12.00
N SER A 9 -5.89 -27.26 -12.84
CA SER A 9 -5.68 -25.80 -12.69
C SER A 9 -6.99 -25.03 -12.78
N LYS A 10 -7.82 -25.29 -13.77
CA LYS A 10 -9.15 -24.67 -13.90
C LYS A 10 -10.05 -24.98 -12.72
N LYS A 11 -10.03 -26.21 -12.22
CA LYS A 11 -10.79 -26.58 -11.02
C LYS A 11 -10.41 -25.70 -9.82
N TRP A 12 -9.12 -25.52 -9.54
CA TRP A 12 -8.65 -24.71 -8.42
C TRP A 12 -8.90 -23.21 -8.63
N LEU A 13 -8.75 -22.69 -9.83
CA LEU A 13 -9.09 -21.31 -10.15
C LEU A 13 -10.56 -21.02 -9.94
N LYS A 14 -11.44 -21.97 -10.34
CA LYS A 14 -12.87 -21.87 -10.11
C LYS A 14 -13.19 -21.79 -8.62
N ILE A 15 -12.66 -22.72 -7.83
CA ILE A 15 -12.85 -22.73 -6.37
C ILE A 15 -12.37 -21.40 -5.74
N ALA A 16 -11.23 -20.89 -6.20
CA ALA A 16 -10.64 -19.66 -5.68
C ALA A 16 -11.53 -18.43 -5.94
N TYR A 17 -11.99 -18.22 -7.18
CA TYR A 17 -12.83 -17.05 -7.43
C TYR A 17 -14.25 -17.21 -6.84
N GLU A 18 -14.84 -18.41 -6.79
CA GLU A 18 -16.13 -18.64 -6.17
C GLU A 18 -16.07 -18.42 -4.63
N ALA A 19 -15.02 -18.86 -3.98
CA ALA A 19 -14.80 -18.59 -2.55
C ALA A 19 -14.61 -17.09 -2.28
N ALA A 20 -13.82 -16.41 -3.09
CA ALA A 20 -13.62 -14.97 -2.99
C ALA A 20 -14.93 -14.19 -3.25
N ASP A 21 -15.71 -14.61 -4.25
CA ASP A 21 -17.01 -14.03 -4.56
C ASP A 21 -17.99 -14.17 -3.39
N ALA A 22 -18.03 -15.33 -2.75
CA ALA A 22 -18.88 -15.55 -1.55
C ALA A 22 -18.51 -14.57 -0.41
N VAL A 23 -17.23 -14.25 -0.22
CA VAL A 23 -16.79 -13.25 0.76
C VAL A 23 -17.24 -11.85 0.33
N ILE A 24 -17.10 -11.51 -0.96
CA ILE A 24 -17.51 -10.21 -1.51
C ILE A 24 -19.04 -10.01 -1.32
N GLU A 25 -19.82 -11.00 -1.71
CA GLU A 25 -21.31 -10.95 -1.63
C GLU A 25 -21.81 -10.95 -0.19
N SER A 26 -21.05 -11.49 0.76
CA SER A 26 -21.42 -11.46 2.19
C SER A 26 -21.50 -10.06 2.77
N LYS A 27 -20.79 -9.09 2.17
CA LYS A 27 -20.70 -7.69 2.62
C LYS A 27 -20.28 -7.54 4.08
N THR A 28 -19.57 -8.53 4.60
CA THR A 28 -19.11 -8.57 5.99
C THR A 28 -17.88 -7.69 6.21
N PHE A 29 -17.03 -7.58 5.19
CA PHE A 29 -15.77 -6.86 5.24
C PHE A 29 -15.79 -5.65 4.31
N GLU A 30 -14.99 -4.63 4.66
CA GLU A 30 -14.89 -3.38 3.91
C GLU A 30 -13.42 -2.96 3.81
N LEU A 31 -13.01 -2.35 2.68
CA LEU A 31 -11.70 -1.73 2.60
C LEU A 31 -11.59 -0.57 3.60
N PHE A 32 -10.46 -0.48 4.28
CA PHE A 32 -10.19 0.60 5.22
C PHE A 32 -9.96 1.91 4.46
N LYS A 33 -10.98 2.76 4.46
CA LYS A 33 -10.99 4.09 3.83
C LYS A 33 -11.83 5.10 4.61
N PRO A 34 -11.54 5.34 5.88
CA PRO A 34 -12.30 6.29 6.69
C PRO A 34 -12.27 7.69 6.07
N SER A 35 -13.43 8.38 6.07
CA SER A 35 -13.56 9.75 5.54
C SER A 35 -12.62 10.73 6.25
N ASP A 36 -12.41 10.53 7.54
CA ASP A 36 -11.55 11.39 8.38
C ASP A 36 -10.04 11.22 8.08
N LEU A 37 -9.68 10.24 7.27
CA LEU A 37 -8.33 10.04 6.73
C LEU A 37 -8.19 10.44 5.25
N VAL A 38 -9.16 11.15 4.71
CA VAL A 38 -9.03 11.87 3.42
C VAL A 38 -8.43 13.23 3.72
N ILE A 39 -7.10 13.33 3.66
CA ILE A 39 -6.32 14.49 4.09
C ILE A 39 -5.73 15.17 2.85
N GLU A 40 -5.99 16.46 2.69
CA GLU A 40 -5.39 17.26 1.62
C GLU A 40 -3.85 17.22 1.69
N GLY A 41 -3.22 16.88 0.58
CA GLY A 41 -1.76 16.73 0.49
C GLY A 41 -1.21 15.46 1.16
N ASP A 42 -2.09 14.54 1.55
CA ASP A 42 -1.76 13.23 2.10
C ASP A 42 -2.83 12.19 1.74
N GLU A 43 -3.20 12.14 0.47
CA GLU A 43 -4.30 11.34 -0.05
C GLU A 43 -4.10 9.83 0.15
N GLY A 44 -2.86 9.40 0.40
CA GLY A 44 -2.51 8.01 0.75
C GLY A 44 -2.73 7.65 2.22
N ALA A 45 -3.18 8.57 3.07
CA ALA A 45 -3.26 8.42 4.52
C ALA A 45 -4.04 7.17 4.95
N ALA A 46 -5.24 6.93 4.40
CA ALA A 46 -6.03 5.76 4.76
C ALA A 46 -5.27 4.43 4.53
N TYR A 47 -4.55 4.31 3.41
CA TYR A 47 -3.73 3.13 3.14
C TYR A 47 -2.55 3.00 4.12
N ARG A 48 -1.92 4.11 4.47
CA ARG A 48 -0.81 4.10 5.40
C ARG A 48 -1.24 3.73 6.82
N TYR A 49 -2.30 4.36 7.33
CA TYR A 49 -2.78 4.09 8.68
C TYR A 49 -3.41 2.73 8.87
N LEU A 50 -3.86 2.05 7.81
CA LEU A 50 -4.30 0.65 7.88
C LEU A 50 -3.26 -0.24 8.60
N PHE A 51 -1.98 -0.02 8.35
CA PHE A 51 -0.88 -0.88 8.82
C PHE A 51 -0.29 -0.45 10.17
N ILE A 52 -0.65 0.71 10.67
CA ILE A 52 -0.11 1.27 11.92
C ILE A 52 -1.21 1.73 12.89
N LEU A 53 -2.43 1.23 12.68
CA LEU A 53 -3.58 1.56 13.51
C LEU A 53 -3.52 0.82 14.85
N GLU A 54 -3.37 1.55 15.95
CA GLU A 54 -3.30 1.01 17.29
C GLU A 54 -4.44 1.53 18.18
N ASN A 55 -4.48 2.83 18.37
CA ASN A 55 -5.46 3.54 19.22
C ASN A 55 -5.65 4.97 18.69
N GLU A 56 -6.47 5.75 19.37
CA GLU A 56 -6.86 7.09 18.97
C GLU A 56 -5.66 8.06 18.83
N LYS A 57 -4.52 7.76 19.47
CA LYS A 57 -3.30 8.58 19.39
C LYS A 57 -2.38 8.17 18.23
N SER A 58 -2.66 7.04 17.59
CA SER A 58 -1.80 6.49 16.52
C SER A 58 -2.06 7.10 15.14
N ASN A 59 -3.10 7.90 15.01
CA ASN A 59 -3.52 8.51 13.75
C ASN A 59 -4.20 9.87 13.98
N PRO A 60 -4.20 10.78 12.98
CA PRO A 60 -4.76 12.12 13.12
C PRO A 60 -6.30 12.16 13.22
N ALA A 61 -6.98 11.08 12.84
CA ALA A 61 -8.44 10.98 12.87
C ALA A 61 -8.98 10.43 14.23
N GLY A 62 -8.11 10.10 15.17
CA GLY A 62 -8.53 9.54 16.46
C GLY A 62 -9.20 8.16 16.37
N LEU A 63 -8.88 7.39 15.33
CA LEU A 63 -9.47 6.06 15.14
C LEU A 63 -8.72 5.02 15.98
N ASN A 64 -9.45 4.02 16.44
CA ASN A 64 -8.92 2.81 17.05
C ASN A 64 -9.11 1.60 16.14
N LYS A 65 -8.61 0.44 16.53
CA LYS A 65 -8.65 -0.81 15.73
C LYS A 65 -10.03 -1.27 15.32
N SER A 66 -11.09 -0.90 16.04
CA SER A 66 -12.46 -1.28 15.69
C SER A 66 -12.94 -0.63 14.39
N ALA A 67 -12.29 0.45 13.94
CA ALA A 67 -12.56 1.07 12.65
C ALA A 67 -12.05 0.22 11.47
N ASN A 68 -11.16 -0.74 11.72
CA ASN A 68 -10.60 -1.60 10.68
C ASN A 68 -11.47 -2.82 10.44
N LYS A 69 -12.29 -2.77 9.40
CA LYS A 69 -13.11 -3.91 8.93
C LYS A 69 -12.46 -4.66 7.76
N GLU A 70 -11.25 -4.30 7.41
CA GLU A 70 -10.52 -4.92 6.30
C GLU A 70 -9.81 -6.20 6.71
N TYR A 71 -9.33 -6.31 7.96
CA TYR A 71 -8.62 -7.48 8.43
C TYR A 71 -9.58 -8.62 8.73
N ILE A 72 -9.53 -9.69 7.91
CA ILE A 72 -10.35 -10.91 8.09
C ILE A 72 -9.74 -11.79 9.16
N PHE A 73 -8.42 -12.01 9.06
CA PHE A 73 -7.66 -12.76 10.05
C PHE A 73 -6.34 -12.04 10.30
N SER A 74 -6.04 -11.77 11.57
CA SER A 74 -4.84 -11.03 11.96
C SER A 74 -4.23 -11.57 13.24
N ARG A 75 -2.91 -11.46 13.35
CA ARG A 75 -2.24 -11.57 14.63
C ARG A 75 -2.46 -10.27 15.38
N ARG A 76 -3.14 -10.37 16.51
CA ARG A 76 -3.46 -9.22 17.35
C ARG A 76 -2.30 -8.84 18.25
N HIS A 77 -2.05 -7.55 18.33
CA HIS A 77 -1.07 -6.95 19.22
C HIS A 77 -1.70 -5.81 20.03
N ASP A 78 -1.05 -5.43 21.10
CA ASP A 78 -1.40 -4.30 21.95
C ASP A 78 -0.13 -3.70 22.54
N THR A 79 -0.08 -2.40 22.70
CA THR A 79 1.12 -1.70 23.19
C THR A 79 1.56 -2.10 24.60
N THR A 80 0.65 -2.65 25.40
CA THR A 80 0.87 -3.01 26.81
C THR A 80 0.75 -4.50 27.05
N LEU A 81 -0.36 -5.12 26.62
CA LEU A 81 -0.68 -6.50 26.94
C LEU A 81 0.01 -7.50 26.00
N ALA A 82 0.18 -7.14 24.75
CA ALA A 82 0.77 -8.01 23.72
C ALA A 82 1.55 -7.18 22.66
N PRO A 83 2.62 -6.47 23.05
CA PRO A 83 3.40 -5.68 22.11
C PRO A 83 4.08 -6.58 21.07
N ILE A 84 4.43 -6.02 19.92
CA ILE A 84 5.15 -6.74 18.87
C ILE A 84 6.51 -7.26 19.38
N GLY A 85 7.12 -6.54 20.33
CA GLY A 85 8.32 -6.97 21.02
C GLY A 85 9.64 -6.68 20.30
N ILE A 86 9.54 -6.05 19.10
CA ILE A 86 10.69 -5.56 18.34
C ILE A 86 10.42 -4.12 17.91
N ASN A 87 11.47 -3.38 17.58
CA ASN A 87 11.38 -2.00 17.12
C ASN A 87 11.28 -1.97 15.59
N ILE A 88 10.09 -2.13 15.04
CA ILE A 88 9.89 -2.13 13.58
C ILE A 88 10.17 -0.74 13.01
N THR A 89 9.55 0.30 13.55
CA THR A 89 9.73 1.68 13.09
C THR A 89 11.20 2.10 13.15
N GLU A 90 11.83 1.95 14.30
CA GLU A 90 13.24 2.30 14.47
C GLU A 90 14.16 1.45 13.59
N GLY A 91 13.89 0.15 13.49
CA GLY A 91 14.66 -0.76 12.65
C GLY A 91 14.58 -0.38 11.16
N ARG A 92 13.43 0.05 10.68
CA ARG A 92 13.28 0.52 9.29
C ARG A 92 13.96 1.87 9.06
N PHE A 93 13.94 2.76 10.04
CA PHE A 93 14.63 4.04 9.95
C PHE A 93 16.16 3.90 10.03
N ASN A 94 16.67 3.09 10.94
CA ASN A 94 18.10 2.97 11.20
C ASN A 94 18.78 1.93 10.31
N ASN A 95 18.16 0.77 10.10
CA ASN A 95 18.72 -0.33 9.32
C ASN A 95 18.33 -0.32 7.84
N ALA A 96 17.56 0.68 7.44
CA ALA A 96 17.29 1.02 6.06
C ALA A 96 16.75 -0.15 5.21
N LEU A 97 15.48 -0.48 5.37
CA LEU A 97 14.79 -1.28 4.36
C LEU A 97 14.50 -0.40 3.13
N TYR A 98 15.02 -0.81 1.99
CA TYR A 98 14.80 -0.11 0.72
C TYR A 98 13.95 -0.96 -0.21
N VAL A 99 13.09 -0.31 -0.98
CA VAL A 99 12.39 -0.92 -2.10
C VAL A 99 13.14 -0.66 -3.41
N THR A 100 12.85 -1.45 -4.43
CA THR A 100 13.57 -1.35 -5.70
C THR A 100 13.00 -0.26 -6.61
N ARG A 101 13.84 0.28 -7.52
CA ARG A 101 13.37 1.12 -8.64
C ARG A 101 12.28 0.41 -9.45
N LYS A 102 12.38 -0.90 -9.62
CA LYS A 102 11.35 -1.69 -10.32
C LYS A 102 9.99 -1.54 -9.66
N LEU A 103 9.92 -1.62 -8.32
CA LEU A 103 8.68 -1.39 -7.60
C LEU A 103 8.22 0.06 -7.74
N ALA A 104 9.10 1.05 -7.59
CA ALA A 104 8.76 2.46 -7.77
C ALA A 104 8.12 2.72 -9.15
N ASN A 105 8.62 2.09 -10.19
CA ASN A 105 8.08 2.20 -11.54
C ASN A 105 6.74 1.46 -11.75
N MET A 106 6.34 0.57 -10.84
CA MET A 106 5.06 -0.14 -10.92
C MET A 106 3.86 0.72 -10.48
N TYR A 107 4.07 1.75 -9.68
CA TYR A 107 3.00 2.69 -9.34
C TYR A 107 2.54 3.44 -10.59
N LEU A 108 1.23 3.47 -10.82
CA LEU A 108 0.65 4.06 -12.03
C LEU A 108 0.71 5.58 -12.04
N GLN A 109 0.60 6.17 -13.21
CA GLN A 109 0.26 7.59 -13.35
C GLN A 109 -1.21 7.78 -12.95
N LYS A 110 -1.47 8.65 -11.97
CA LYS A 110 -2.79 8.82 -11.38
C LYS A 110 -3.80 9.38 -12.37
N SER A 111 -3.41 10.34 -13.18
CA SER A 111 -4.29 10.96 -14.17
C SER A 111 -4.71 10.04 -15.33
N THR A 112 -3.88 9.05 -15.67
CA THR A 112 -4.14 8.14 -16.79
C THR A 112 -4.58 6.74 -16.37
N GLY A 113 -4.26 6.31 -15.13
CA GLY A 113 -4.46 4.94 -14.68
C GLY A 113 -3.56 3.91 -15.38
N LEU A 114 -2.51 4.35 -16.08
CA LEU A 114 -1.61 3.53 -16.89
C LEU A 114 -0.16 3.59 -16.35
N PRO A 115 0.70 2.65 -16.75
CA PRO A 115 2.13 2.70 -16.47
C PRO A 115 2.77 3.99 -16.97
N ILE A 116 3.73 4.50 -16.20
CA ILE A 116 4.51 5.67 -16.62
C ILE A 116 5.46 5.32 -17.78
N ASP A 117 5.73 6.28 -18.64
CA ASP A 117 6.88 6.22 -19.55
C ASP A 117 8.15 6.65 -18.79
N ILE A 118 8.92 5.67 -18.34
CA ILE A 118 10.12 5.89 -17.52
C ILE A 118 11.13 6.80 -18.23
N SER A 119 11.19 6.75 -19.55
CA SER A 119 12.15 7.54 -20.34
C SER A 119 11.81 9.04 -20.39
N LYS A 120 10.56 9.39 -20.13
CA LYS A 120 10.03 10.76 -20.18
C LYS A 120 9.56 11.27 -18.83
N TRP A 121 9.63 10.46 -17.79
CA TRP A 121 9.16 10.86 -16.47
C TRP A 121 10.05 11.95 -15.87
N ASN A 122 9.42 12.86 -15.12
CA ASN A 122 10.15 13.99 -14.54
C ASN A 122 10.87 13.56 -13.23
N TYR A 123 12.19 13.60 -13.25
CA TYR A 123 13.08 13.34 -12.10
C TYR A 123 13.91 14.58 -11.71
N ALA A 124 13.50 15.78 -12.14
CA ALA A 124 14.33 16.97 -11.99
C ALA A 124 14.49 17.44 -10.54
N THR A 125 13.55 17.14 -9.65
CA THR A 125 13.59 17.52 -8.23
C THR A 125 13.32 16.33 -7.34
N LYS A 126 13.59 16.49 -6.02
CA LYS A 126 13.37 15.43 -5.00
C LYS A 126 11.98 14.82 -5.03
N ASN A 127 10.95 15.58 -5.35
CA ASN A 127 9.55 15.16 -5.31
C ASN A 127 8.90 15.00 -6.68
N SER A 128 9.56 15.44 -7.76
CA SER A 128 8.92 15.45 -9.10
C SER A 128 8.50 14.06 -9.57
N GLU A 129 9.21 13.00 -9.18
CA GLU A 129 8.85 11.64 -9.56
C GLU A 129 7.57 11.11 -8.86
N TYR A 130 7.17 11.72 -7.73
CA TYR A 130 5.97 11.36 -6.97
C TYR A 130 4.73 12.14 -7.41
N PHE A 131 4.92 13.17 -8.24
CA PHE A 131 3.81 13.96 -8.75
C PHE A 131 2.98 13.16 -9.75
N ASP A 132 1.65 13.25 -9.65
CA ASP A 132 0.70 12.51 -10.50
C ASP A 132 0.92 10.98 -10.49
N ARG A 133 1.31 10.42 -9.35
CA ARG A 133 1.47 8.99 -9.15
C ARG A 133 0.38 8.44 -8.22
N ASP A 134 0.18 7.14 -8.29
CA ASP A 134 -0.65 6.40 -7.33
C ASP A 134 -0.31 6.81 -5.89
N ASN A 135 -1.29 7.25 -5.13
CA ASN A 135 -1.13 7.79 -3.78
C ASN A 135 -0.53 6.76 -2.79
N ARG A 136 -0.63 5.45 -3.09
CA ARG A 136 0.05 4.41 -2.31
C ARG A 136 1.58 4.51 -2.37
N MET A 137 2.13 5.11 -3.42
CA MET A 137 3.58 5.28 -3.55
C MET A 137 4.16 6.09 -2.39
N THR A 138 3.55 7.22 -2.06
CA THR A 138 3.98 8.08 -0.94
C THR A 138 3.66 7.49 0.43
N SER A 139 2.75 6.51 0.49
CA SER A 139 2.44 5.76 1.71
C SER A 139 3.46 4.66 2.00
N ILE A 140 4.12 4.13 0.97
CA ILE A 140 5.12 3.06 1.10
C ILE A 140 6.55 3.59 1.08
N MET A 141 6.80 4.67 0.34
CA MET A 141 8.12 5.27 0.21
C MET A 141 8.21 6.57 1.00
N MET A 142 9.34 6.79 1.64
CA MET A 142 9.64 8.07 2.25
C MET A 142 9.81 9.13 1.17
N VAL A 143 9.14 10.25 1.34
CA VAL A 143 9.21 11.40 0.43
C VAL A 143 9.60 12.64 1.20
N ASP A 144 10.27 13.58 0.52
CA ASP A 144 10.64 14.87 1.11
C ASP A 144 9.39 15.65 1.53
N GLY A 145 9.40 16.20 2.75
CA GLY A 145 8.25 16.89 3.32
C GLY A 145 7.12 15.99 3.82
N GLY A 146 7.25 14.66 3.72
CA GLY A 146 6.28 13.71 4.25
C GLY A 146 6.25 13.67 5.78
N PHE A 147 5.21 13.03 6.34
CA PHE A 147 5.09 12.80 7.78
C PHE A 147 5.79 11.52 8.20
N TYR A 148 6.56 11.58 9.28
CA TYR A 148 7.28 10.44 9.84
C TYR A 148 7.31 10.51 11.36
N PHE A 149 7.57 9.36 12.00
CA PHE A 149 7.86 9.28 13.41
C PHE A 149 9.19 9.99 13.76
N SER A 150 9.23 10.59 14.94
CA SER A 150 10.45 11.08 15.58
C SER A 150 10.55 10.55 17.00
N SER A 151 11.75 10.19 17.39
CA SER A 151 12.08 9.88 18.79
C SER A 151 11.84 11.07 19.75
N ASN A 152 11.67 12.27 19.21
CA ASN A 152 11.51 13.52 19.99
C ASN A 152 10.10 14.06 20.00
N GLY A 153 9.08 13.32 19.60
CA GLY A 153 7.73 13.81 19.73
C GLY A 153 6.73 13.45 18.63
N GLY A 154 6.75 12.23 18.14
CA GLY A 154 5.67 11.73 17.35
C GLY A 154 5.68 12.18 15.87
N ARG A 155 4.50 12.50 15.33
CA ARG A 155 4.29 12.79 13.93
C ARG A 155 4.76 14.20 13.54
N TYR A 156 5.70 14.31 12.58
CA TYR A 156 6.11 15.59 12.00
C TYR A 156 6.64 15.44 10.57
N ARG A 157 6.69 16.55 9.84
CA ARG A 157 7.25 16.57 8.49
C ARG A 157 8.77 16.54 8.54
N ARG A 158 9.37 15.82 7.61
CA ARG A 158 10.83 15.77 7.45
C ARG A 158 11.23 16.15 6.04
N THR A 159 12.36 16.81 5.95
CA THR A 159 13.04 17.06 4.68
C THR A 159 14.16 16.05 4.46
N TRP A 160 14.45 15.80 3.21
CA TRP A 160 15.60 15.02 2.79
C TRP A 160 16.89 15.84 2.93
N LEU A 161 17.99 15.09 2.92
CA LEU A 161 19.34 15.62 2.87
C LEU A 161 19.50 16.88 2.02
N GLY A 162 20.11 17.87 2.58
CA GLY A 162 20.54 19.06 1.88
C GLY A 162 20.24 20.33 2.68
N ASP A 163 19.28 20.33 3.56
CA ASP A 163 19.05 21.45 4.43
C ASP A 163 19.50 21.14 5.87
N ALA A 164 20.81 21.33 6.07
CA ALA A 164 21.43 21.15 7.38
C ALA A 164 20.81 22.07 8.47
N ALA A 165 20.19 23.16 8.07
CA ALA A 165 19.51 24.08 8.97
C ALA A 165 18.18 23.50 9.45
N GLU A 166 17.34 22.99 8.55
CA GLU A 166 16.06 22.34 8.90
C GLU A 166 16.27 21.08 9.74
N ILE A 167 17.29 20.30 9.43
CA ILE A 167 17.66 19.10 10.20
C ILE A 167 18.08 19.49 11.63
N LYS A 168 18.83 20.55 11.76
CA LYS A 168 19.31 21.06 13.06
C LYS A 168 18.18 21.67 13.89
N GLU A 169 17.26 22.38 13.26
CA GLU A 169 16.12 23.00 13.91
C GLU A 169 15.11 21.96 14.41
N ALA A 170 14.90 20.90 13.67
CA ALA A 170 14.04 19.79 14.07
C ALA A 170 14.65 18.88 15.15
N GLY A 171 15.93 19.06 15.52
CA GLY A 171 16.62 18.22 16.51
C GLY A 171 16.77 16.75 16.06
N VAL A 172 16.71 16.49 14.76
CA VAL A 172 16.64 15.14 14.19
C VAL A 172 17.91 14.82 13.42
N THR A 173 18.45 13.64 13.63
CA THR A 173 19.47 13.09 12.75
C THR A 173 18.89 12.92 11.36
N ALA A 174 19.50 13.51 10.35
CA ALA A 174 19.11 13.31 8.97
C ALA A 174 19.15 11.82 8.63
N HIS A 175 18.00 11.23 8.36
CA HIS A 175 18.00 9.90 7.79
C HIS A 175 18.38 10.02 6.32
N ASN A 176 19.49 9.35 5.99
CA ASN A 176 20.01 9.37 4.64
C ASN A 176 19.09 8.54 3.73
N ALA A 177 18.16 9.22 3.03
CA ALA A 177 17.40 8.58 1.97
C ALA A 177 18.27 8.19 0.76
N ALA A 178 19.42 8.82 0.62
CA ALA A 178 20.35 8.58 -0.47
C ALA A 178 21.13 7.25 -0.35
N GLY A 179 20.95 6.50 0.73
CA GLY A 179 21.51 5.15 0.83
C GLY A 179 20.74 4.12 0.00
N GLY A 180 21.35 3.00 -0.30
CA GLY A 180 20.71 1.87 -0.98
C GLY A 180 20.17 2.24 -2.36
N THR A 181 18.88 1.96 -2.59
CA THR A 181 18.20 2.25 -3.87
C THR A 181 17.68 3.68 -3.99
N GLY A 182 17.75 4.48 -2.94
CA GLY A 182 17.11 5.79 -2.85
C GLY A 182 15.64 5.76 -2.41
N TYR A 183 15.00 4.59 -2.35
CA TYR A 183 13.59 4.42 -1.96
C TYR A 183 13.48 3.71 -0.63
N ARG A 184 13.53 4.46 0.46
CA ARG A 184 13.36 3.89 1.80
C ARG A 184 11.91 3.52 2.04
N CYS A 185 11.68 2.26 2.48
CA CYS A 185 10.35 1.78 2.82
C CYS A 185 9.90 2.34 4.17
N ARG A 186 8.66 2.84 4.22
CA ARG A 186 8.04 3.32 5.47
C ARG A 186 6.82 2.50 5.89
N LYS A 187 6.43 1.49 5.14
CA LYS A 187 5.32 0.62 5.55
C LYS A 187 5.61 0.04 6.94
N TRP A 188 4.60 -0.04 7.78
CA TRP A 188 4.71 -0.44 9.19
C TRP A 188 5.46 0.57 10.10
N CYS A 189 5.78 1.77 9.62
CA CYS A 189 6.42 2.79 10.45
C CYS A 189 5.38 3.64 11.15
N SER A 190 5.26 3.51 12.47
CA SER A 190 4.40 4.36 13.30
C SER A 190 4.77 5.84 13.16
N GLU A 191 3.78 6.71 13.25
CA GLU A 191 3.95 8.17 13.23
C GLU A 191 3.73 8.80 14.63
N ARG A 192 3.43 7.99 15.65
CA ARG A 192 3.40 8.40 17.04
C ARG A 192 4.74 8.16 17.72
N GLU A 193 4.95 8.75 18.87
CA GLU A 193 6.05 8.35 19.73
C GLU A 193 5.88 6.87 20.13
N VAL A 194 6.93 6.10 19.93
CA VAL A 194 6.94 4.66 20.22
C VAL A 194 8.00 4.38 21.27
N GLU A 195 7.58 3.89 22.41
CA GLU A 195 8.51 3.32 23.39
C GLU A 195 9.19 2.07 22.81
N ASN A 196 10.40 1.81 23.29
CA ASN A 196 11.18 0.65 22.88
C ASN A 196 10.34 -0.64 22.95
N ARG A 197 10.19 -1.36 21.84
CA ARG A 197 9.46 -2.61 21.69
C ARG A 197 7.95 -2.56 22.03
N LYS A 198 7.34 -1.37 21.98
CA LYS A 198 5.94 -1.13 22.33
C LYS A 198 5.03 -0.80 21.16
N GLU A 199 5.41 -1.16 19.95
CA GLU A 199 4.49 -1.12 18.81
C GLU A 199 3.40 -2.17 19.00
N GLY A 200 2.17 -1.82 18.71
CA GLY A 200 1.01 -2.63 19.03
C GLY A 200 -0.05 -2.73 17.92
N TYR A 201 0.26 -2.36 16.68
CA TYR A 201 -0.66 -2.56 15.55
C TYR A 201 -0.76 -4.03 15.18
N ASP A 202 -1.93 -4.43 14.69
CA ASP A 202 -2.19 -5.81 14.29
C ASP A 202 -1.52 -6.14 12.95
N TYR A 203 -1.11 -7.40 12.78
CA TYR A 203 -0.54 -7.87 11.53
C TYR A 203 -1.57 -8.72 10.77
N PRO A 204 -2.00 -8.31 9.55
CA PRO A 204 -2.94 -9.08 8.75
C PRO A 204 -2.30 -10.38 8.25
N ILE A 205 -3.01 -11.48 8.40
CA ILE A 205 -2.70 -12.77 7.77
C ILE A 205 -3.57 -12.93 6.53
N ILE A 206 -4.83 -12.48 6.61
CA ILE A 206 -5.76 -12.38 5.48
C ILE A 206 -6.49 -11.05 5.60
N ARG A 207 -6.52 -10.26 4.53
CA ARG A 207 -7.30 -9.03 4.48
C ARG A 207 -8.16 -8.92 3.22
N TYR A 208 -9.22 -8.13 3.30
CA TYR A 208 -10.24 -8.06 2.26
C TYR A 208 -9.69 -7.61 0.90
N ALA A 209 -8.70 -6.72 0.85
CA ALA A 209 -8.06 -6.35 -0.41
C ALA A 209 -7.41 -7.56 -1.12
N GLU A 210 -6.84 -8.50 -0.37
CA GLU A 210 -6.30 -9.74 -0.96
C GLU A 210 -7.42 -10.59 -1.56
N VAL A 211 -8.56 -10.72 -0.89
CA VAL A 211 -9.72 -11.46 -1.39
C VAL A 211 -10.22 -10.85 -2.71
N LEU A 212 -10.33 -9.53 -2.78
CA LEU A 212 -10.72 -8.81 -4.00
C LEU A 212 -9.75 -9.08 -5.16
N LEU A 213 -8.45 -9.07 -4.88
CA LEU A 213 -7.42 -9.33 -5.88
C LEU A 213 -7.37 -10.81 -6.28
N ASN A 214 -7.59 -11.73 -5.33
CA ASN A 214 -7.70 -13.17 -5.62
C ASN A 214 -8.89 -13.46 -6.54
N TYR A 215 -10.03 -12.78 -6.32
CA TYR A 215 -11.17 -12.88 -7.22
C TYR A 215 -10.79 -12.47 -8.65
N ALA A 216 -10.23 -11.27 -8.82
CA ALA A 216 -9.91 -10.75 -10.14
C ALA A 216 -8.87 -11.62 -10.87
N GLU A 217 -7.82 -12.05 -10.19
CA GLU A 217 -6.77 -12.89 -10.78
C GLU A 217 -7.29 -14.27 -11.14
N ALA A 218 -7.97 -14.96 -10.22
CA ALA A 218 -8.48 -16.31 -10.45
C ALA A 218 -9.57 -16.32 -11.53
N LYS A 219 -10.45 -15.33 -11.57
CA LYS A 219 -11.47 -15.17 -12.60
C LYS A 219 -10.86 -14.95 -13.98
N PHE A 220 -9.87 -14.06 -14.07
CA PHE A 220 -9.14 -13.80 -15.30
C PHE A 220 -8.41 -15.06 -15.81
N GLU A 221 -7.65 -15.74 -14.94
CA GLU A 221 -6.87 -16.93 -15.35
C GLU A 221 -7.76 -18.14 -15.66
N TYR A 222 -8.98 -18.20 -15.11
CA TYR A 222 -9.96 -19.24 -15.43
C TYR A 222 -10.56 -19.07 -16.83
N ASP A 223 -11.00 -17.84 -17.16
CA ASP A 223 -11.70 -17.52 -18.41
C ASP A 223 -10.76 -17.02 -19.52
N ASP A 224 -9.48 -16.78 -19.22
CA ASP A 224 -8.52 -16.01 -20.05
C ASP A 224 -9.05 -14.62 -20.43
N ASN A 225 -9.99 -14.12 -19.64
CA ASN A 225 -10.64 -12.82 -19.78
C ASN A 225 -11.31 -12.42 -18.46
N ILE A 226 -11.55 -11.12 -18.27
CA ILE A 226 -12.37 -10.60 -17.17
C ILE A 226 -13.24 -9.45 -17.68
N LEU A 227 -14.49 -9.41 -17.28
CA LEU A 227 -15.43 -8.37 -17.66
C LEU A 227 -15.25 -7.13 -16.76
N ASP A 228 -15.55 -5.95 -17.30
CA ASP A 228 -15.44 -4.69 -16.54
C ASP A 228 -16.30 -4.70 -15.24
N PRO A 229 -17.54 -5.26 -15.20
CA PRO A 229 -18.28 -5.41 -13.94
C PRO A 229 -17.57 -6.27 -12.88
N ASP A 230 -16.83 -7.31 -13.29
CA ASP A 230 -16.05 -8.14 -12.35
C ASP A 230 -14.84 -7.37 -11.80
N LEU A 231 -14.21 -6.54 -12.63
CA LEU A 231 -13.16 -5.61 -12.18
C LEU A 231 -13.73 -4.58 -11.21
N ASP A 232 -14.92 -4.06 -11.46
CA ASP A 232 -15.56 -3.02 -10.63
C ASP A 232 -15.96 -3.52 -9.24
N LYS A 233 -16.39 -4.77 -9.10
CA LYS A 233 -16.69 -5.35 -7.79
C LYS A 233 -15.47 -5.88 -7.02
N SER A 234 -14.29 -5.83 -7.62
CA SER A 234 -13.07 -6.40 -7.07
C SER A 234 -11.86 -5.46 -7.15
N LEU A 235 -10.98 -5.64 -8.12
CA LEU A 235 -9.72 -4.91 -8.27
C LEU A 235 -9.89 -3.39 -8.24
N ASN A 236 -10.92 -2.86 -8.90
CA ASN A 236 -11.14 -1.41 -8.95
C ASN A 236 -11.50 -0.81 -7.59
N LEU A 237 -12.09 -1.59 -6.66
CA LEU A 237 -12.30 -1.12 -5.28
C LEU A 237 -10.95 -0.89 -4.58
N VAL A 238 -9.97 -1.77 -4.79
CA VAL A 238 -8.62 -1.65 -4.24
C VAL A 238 -7.89 -0.45 -4.86
N ARG A 239 -7.90 -0.36 -6.19
CA ARG A 239 -7.26 0.72 -6.96
C ARG A 239 -7.75 2.11 -6.53
N LEU A 240 -9.04 2.26 -6.35
CA LEU A 240 -9.67 3.55 -6.08
C LEU A 240 -9.71 3.90 -4.58
N ARG A 241 -9.31 3.02 -3.68
CA ARG A 241 -9.38 3.26 -2.23
C ARG A 241 -8.77 4.60 -1.82
N VAL A 242 -7.58 4.93 -2.32
CA VAL A 242 -6.88 6.19 -2.07
C VAL A 242 -6.59 6.99 -3.34
N ASN A 243 -7.14 6.55 -4.46
CA ASN A 243 -7.00 7.18 -5.78
C ASN A 243 -8.38 7.41 -6.43
N PRO A 244 -9.30 8.16 -5.80
CA PRO A 244 -10.70 8.22 -6.24
C PRO A 244 -10.88 8.81 -7.64
N THR A 245 -9.91 9.56 -8.14
CA THR A 245 -9.92 10.20 -9.47
C THR A 245 -9.15 9.42 -10.54
N MET A 246 -8.45 8.34 -10.15
CA MET A 246 -7.71 7.52 -11.11
C MET A 246 -8.69 6.76 -12.02
N PRO A 247 -8.43 6.66 -13.33
CA PRO A 247 -9.23 5.81 -14.21
C PRO A 247 -9.25 4.35 -13.72
N LYS A 248 -10.46 3.77 -13.74
CA LYS A 248 -10.66 2.34 -13.44
C LYS A 248 -9.92 1.48 -14.46
N LEU A 249 -9.39 0.34 -14.01
CA LEU A 249 -8.94 -0.68 -14.94
C LEU A 249 -10.14 -1.22 -15.70
N SER A 250 -10.07 -1.24 -17.02
CA SER A 250 -11.09 -1.77 -17.89
C SER A 250 -10.51 -2.28 -19.20
N ASN A 251 -11.24 -3.11 -19.91
CA ASN A 251 -10.84 -3.57 -21.23
C ASN A 251 -10.72 -2.39 -22.22
N GLY A 252 -11.55 -1.35 -22.03
CA GLY A 252 -11.49 -0.12 -22.81
C GLY A 252 -10.23 0.70 -22.56
N LEU A 253 -9.82 0.84 -21.28
CA LEU A 253 -8.62 1.58 -20.89
C LEU A 253 -7.34 1.00 -21.50
N LEU A 254 -7.25 -0.32 -21.60
CA LEU A 254 -6.04 -0.99 -22.10
C LEU A 254 -5.94 -1.05 -23.63
N ARG A 255 -7.01 -0.69 -24.33
CA ARG A 255 -7.03 -0.76 -25.81
C ARG A 255 -5.99 0.17 -26.43
N GLY A 256 -5.09 -0.39 -27.21
CA GLY A 256 -4.04 0.38 -27.89
C GLY A 256 -2.86 0.79 -27.00
N THR A 257 -2.82 0.32 -25.76
CA THR A 257 -1.67 0.52 -24.85
C THR A 257 -0.62 -0.59 -25.04
N GLY A 258 0.57 -0.37 -24.49
CA GLY A 258 1.66 -1.37 -24.49
C GLY A 258 1.56 -2.40 -23.37
N THR A 259 0.44 -2.46 -22.62
CA THR A 259 0.20 -3.39 -21.52
C THR A 259 -1.02 -4.28 -21.78
N ASN A 260 -1.28 -5.24 -20.90
CA ASN A 260 -2.42 -6.15 -21.00
C ASN A 260 -3.04 -6.43 -19.63
N MET A 261 -4.24 -7.00 -19.60
CA MET A 261 -5.03 -7.25 -18.40
C MET A 261 -4.28 -8.09 -17.36
N ARG A 262 -3.65 -9.19 -17.76
CA ARG A 262 -2.87 -10.05 -16.85
C ARG A 262 -1.75 -9.26 -16.16
N THR A 263 -1.03 -8.45 -16.91
CA THR A 263 0.04 -7.61 -16.39
C THR A 263 -0.50 -6.60 -15.38
N GLU A 264 -1.64 -5.97 -15.67
CA GLU A 264 -2.21 -4.94 -14.79
C GLU A 264 -2.82 -5.55 -13.52
N ILE A 265 -3.47 -6.71 -13.60
CA ILE A 265 -3.93 -7.43 -12.39
C ILE A 265 -2.75 -7.77 -11.47
N ARG A 266 -1.67 -8.31 -12.02
CA ARG A 266 -0.46 -8.64 -11.25
C ARG A 266 0.25 -7.40 -10.70
N ARG A 267 0.24 -6.30 -11.45
CA ARG A 267 0.74 -5.01 -10.99
C ARG A 267 -0.03 -4.52 -9.78
N GLU A 268 -1.36 -4.51 -9.86
CA GLU A 268 -2.23 -4.08 -8.78
C GLU A 268 -1.97 -4.90 -7.51
N ARG A 269 -1.87 -6.23 -7.66
CA ARG A 269 -1.52 -7.14 -6.56
C ARG A 269 -0.16 -6.79 -5.94
N THR A 270 0.87 -6.58 -6.75
CA THR A 270 2.21 -6.24 -6.25
C THR A 270 2.23 -4.92 -5.51
N VAL A 271 1.58 -3.88 -6.05
CA VAL A 271 1.52 -2.54 -5.44
C VAL A 271 0.75 -2.56 -4.14
N GLU A 272 -0.34 -3.32 -4.08
CA GLU A 272 -1.21 -3.40 -2.91
C GLU A 272 -0.60 -4.21 -1.77
N LEU A 273 0.00 -5.38 -2.06
CA LEU A 273 0.43 -6.35 -1.06
C LEU A 273 1.93 -6.30 -0.76
N ILE A 274 2.63 -5.26 -1.23
CA ILE A 274 4.06 -5.12 -0.97
C ILE A 274 4.36 -5.20 0.54
N ASP A 275 5.40 -5.98 0.89
CA ASP A 275 5.91 -6.12 2.27
C ASP A 275 4.88 -6.70 3.26
N GLU A 276 4.01 -7.58 2.78
CA GLU A 276 3.02 -8.33 3.59
C GLU A 276 3.25 -9.84 3.59
N CYS A 277 4.37 -10.31 3.05
CA CYS A 277 4.76 -11.74 3.02
C CYS A 277 3.82 -12.65 2.20
N PHE A 278 3.21 -12.14 1.14
CA PHE A 278 2.39 -12.90 0.19
C PHE A 278 3.16 -13.29 -1.08
#